data_5b7b63513f984df721560ab8e7c8d159
#
_entry.id   5b7b63513f984df721560ab8e7c8d159
#
_cell.length_a   1.000
_cell.length_b   1.000
_cell.length_c   1.000
_cell.angle_alpha   90.00
_cell.angle_beta   90.00
_cell.angle_gamma   90.00
#
_symmetry.space_group_name_H-M   'P 1'
#
loop_
_entity.id
_entity.type
_entity.pdbx_description
1 polymer ?
#
loop_
_entity_poly.entity_id
_entity_poly.type
_entity_poly.pdbx_seq_one_letter_code
_entity_poly.pdbx_strand_id
1 'polypeptide(L)'
;MEIPTIFLFILTTKRTMPANKNALIRYKTIDNCLRNRYRRWTLDDLVEACSEALYDMEGIKKGVCTRTVQMDIQMMRSDKLGYNAPIEVYDRIYYRYADPDYSITEMPLSMEDCKLIKKAIDLLENCGKNDNRETIKVLLKVKDRLSSILNFV
;
A
#
# COMPACT_ATOMS: atom_id res chain seq x y z
N MET A 1 34.88 -21.95 -13.62
CA MET A 1 33.44 -22.16 -13.41
C MET A 1 32.76 -20.82 -13.57
N GLU A 2 32.18 -20.57 -14.70
CA GLU A 2 31.49 -19.31 -14.97
C GLU A 2 30.11 -19.34 -14.34
N ILE A 3 29.87 -18.39 -13.42
CA ILE A 3 28.54 -18.18 -12.83
C ILE A 3 27.66 -17.62 -13.95
N PRO A 4 26.54 -18.26 -14.32
CA PRO A 4 25.71 -17.77 -15.40
C PRO A 4 25.19 -16.37 -15.06
N THR A 5 25.29 -15.46 -16.01
CA THR A 5 24.89 -14.03 -15.95
C THR A 5 23.44 -13.84 -15.48
N ILE A 6 22.61 -14.86 -15.56
CA ILE A 6 21.22 -14.88 -15.09
C ILE A 6 21.14 -14.79 -13.55
N PHE A 7 22.15 -15.28 -12.82
CA PHE A 7 22.18 -15.24 -11.36
C PHE A 7 22.48 -13.84 -10.80
N LEU A 8 23.16 -13.00 -11.60
CA LEU A 8 23.45 -11.63 -11.24
C LEU A 8 22.24 -10.70 -11.41
N PHE A 9 21.29 -11.08 -12.26
CA PHE A 9 20.07 -10.30 -12.52
C PHE A 9 19.02 -10.46 -11.41
N ILE A 10 19.07 -11.55 -10.66
CA ILE A 10 18.14 -11.82 -9.54
C ILE A 10 18.56 -11.06 -8.27
N LEU A 11 19.82 -10.63 -8.18
CA LEU A 11 20.35 -9.86 -7.03
C LEU A 11 20.13 -8.36 -7.13
N THR A 12 19.62 -7.84 -8.25
CA THR A 12 19.08 -6.49 -8.34
C THR A 12 17.60 -6.46 -7.97
N THR A 13 17.22 -7.16 -6.91
CA THR A 13 15.97 -6.87 -6.23
C THR A 13 16.04 -5.41 -5.81
N LYS A 14 15.16 -4.58 -6.39
CA LYS A 14 14.85 -3.24 -5.89
C LYS A 14 14.89 -3.33 -4.38
N ARG A 15 15.85 -2.67 -3.76
CA ARG A 15 15.87 -2.46 -2.32
C ARG A 15 14.60 -1.67 -2.03
N THR A 16 13.51 -2.37 -1.74
CA THR A 16 12.35 -1.75 -1.12
C THR A 16 12.90 -1.17 0.17
N MET A 17 12.99 0.15 0.23
CA MET A 17 13.34 0.83 1.47
C MET A 17 12.39 0.27 2.52
N PRO A 18 12.90 -0.19 3.69
CA PRO A 18 12.01 -0.59 4.76
C PRO A 18 11.07 0.58 5.02
N ALA A 19 9.78 0.37 4.76
CA ALA A 19 8.78 1.40 4.97
C ALA A 19 8.84 1.74 6.46
N ASN A 20 9.28 2.95 6.79
CA ASN A 20 9.30 3.42 8.16
C ASN A 20 7.84 3.34 8.67
N LYS A 21 7.60 2.63 9.78
CA LYS A 21 6.28 2.47 10.40
C LYS A 21 5.54 3.80 10.51
N ASN A 22 6.24 4.85 10.91
CA ASN A 22 5.69 6.19 11.01
C ASN A 22 5.27 6.76 9.65
N ALA A 23 5.97 6.45 8.58
CA ALA A 23 5.58 6.85 7.22
C ALA A 23 4.29 6.14 6.78
N LEU A 24 4.14 4.85 7.08
CA LEU A 24 2.90 4.11 6.77
C LEU A 24 1.69 4.66 7.53
N ILE A 25 1.86 5.07 8.80
CA ILE A 25 0.81 5.72 9.57
C ILE A 25 0.39 7.02 8.87
N ARG A 26 1.35 7.85 8.46
CA ARG A 26 1.07 9.11 7.75
C ARG A 26 0.38 8.88 6.41
N TYR A 27 0.85 7.92 5.59
CA TYR A 27 0.21 7.61 4.30
C TYR A 27 -1.25 7.19 4.50
N LYS A 28 -1.53 6.32 5.47
CA LYS A 28 -2.89 5.90 5.79
C LYS A 28 -3.75 7.06 6.30
N THR A 29 -3.18 7.96 7.09
CA THR A 29 -3.88 9.15 7.58
C THR A 29 -4.21 10.11 6.43
N ILE A 30 -3.25 10.38 5.55
CA ILE A 30 -3.46 11.22 4.35
C ILE A 30 -4.55 10.59 3.46
N ASP A 31 -4.51 9.28 3.23
CA ASP A 31 -5.53 8.57 2.47
C ASP A 31 -6.93 8.76 3.07
N ASN A 32 -7.08 8.55 4.37
CA ASN A 32 -8.36 8.75 5.05
C ASN A 32 -8.87 10.19 4.95
N CYS A 33 -7.97 11.18 5.04
CA CYS A 33 -8.32 12.58 4.86
C CYS A 33 -8.82 12.86 3.44
N LEU A 34 -8.07 12.43 2.42
CA LEU A 34 -8.39 12.71 1.01
C LEU A 34 -9.63 11.96 0.51
N ARG A 35 -9.98 10.84 1.12
CA ARG A 35 -11.25 10.12 0.87
C ARG A 35 -12.46 10.84 1.46
N ASN A 36 -12.27 11.61 2.53
CA ASN A 36 -13.36 12.38 3.14
C ASN A 36 -13.67 13.63 2.31
N ARG A 37 -14.70 13.56 1.49
CA ARG A 37 -15.16 14.63 0.58
C ARG A 37 -16.01 15.70 1.23
N TYR A 38 -16.46 15.46 2.43
CA TYR A 38 -17.29 16.41 3.16
C TYR A 38 -16.47 17.54 3.79
N ARG A 39 -15.14 17.38 3.83
CA ARG A 39 -14.18 18.37 4.31
C ARG A 39 -13.16 18.72 3.23
N ARG A 40 -12.82 19.99 3.12
CA ARG A 40 -11.68 20.45 2.31
C ARG A 40 -10.41 20.33 3.15
N TRP A 41 -9.35 19.80 2.55
CA TRP A 41 -8.09 19.53 3.24
C TRP A 41 -6.99 20.40 2.69
N THR A 42 -6.45 21.30 3.54
CA THR A 42 -5.22 22.05 3.26
C THR A 42 -4.00 21.23 3.64
N LEU A 43 -2.81 21.69 3.25
CA LEU A 43 -1.56 21.06 3.67
C LEU A 43 -1.40 21.07 5.19
N ASP A 44 -1.78 22.18 5.84
CA ASP A 44 -1.68 22.32 7.31
C ASP A 44 -2.65 21.38 8.02
N ASP A 45 -3.87 21.19 7.50
CA ASP A 45 -4.82 20.19 8.03
C ASP A 45 -4.23 18.76 7.94
N LEU A 46 -3.55 18.43 6.84
CA LEU A 46 -2.90 17.12 6.67
C LEU A 46 -1.73 16.94 7.64
N VAL A 47 -0.97 18.00 7.90
CA VAL A 47 0.13 18.00 8.88
C VAL A 47 -0.40 17.77 10.30
N GLU A 48 -1.48 18.46 10.66
CA GLU A 48 -2.14 18.29 11.96
C GLU A 48 -2.67 16.87 12.12
N ALA A 49 -3.44 16.36 11.16
CA ALA A 49 -3.98 15.01 11.19
C ALA A 49 -2.88 13.93 11.31
N CYS A 50 -1.78 14.08 10.58
CA CYS A 50 -0.63 13.16 10.68
C CYS A 50 0.06 13.25 12.04
N SER A 51 0.13 14.44 12.63
CA SER A 51 0.73 14.65 13.95
C SER A 51 -0.11 14.00 15.05
N GLU A 52 -1.42 14.16 14.99
CA GLU A 52 -2.39 13.52 15.90
C GLU A 52 -2.32 12.00 15.79
N ALA A 53 -2.36 11.46 14.58
CA ALA A 53 -2.29 10.02 14.35
C ALA A 53 -1.00 9.39 14.90
N LEU A 54 0.14 10.06 14.75
CA LEU A 54 1.42 9.59 15.31
C LEU A 54 1.45 9.70 16.84
N TYR A 55 0.82 10.70 17.40
CA TYR A 55 0.69 10.83 18.85
C TYR A 55 -0.15 9.69 19.42
N ASP A 56 -1.32 9.43 18.81
CA ASP A 56 -2.26 8.40 19.29
C ASP A 56 -1.71 6.98 19.13
N MET A 57 -1.03 6.70 18.03
CA MET A 57 -0.56 5.35 17.72
C MET A 57 0.81 5.01 18.29
N GLU A 58 1.71 5.98 18.39
CA GLU A 58 3.12 5.78 18.77
C GLU A 58 3.56 6.65 19.96
N GLY A 59 2.69 7.51 20.49
CA GLY A 59 3.03 8.41 21.58
C GLY A 59 4.04 9.51 21.19
N ILE A 60 4.21 9.78 19.90
CA ILE A 60 5.17 10.77 19.39
C ILE A 60 4.61 12.17 19.62
N LYS A 61 5.16 12.88 20.62
CA LYS A 61 4.75 14.25 20.98
C LYS A 61 5.27 15.32 20.01
N LYS A 62 6.37 15.02 19.30
CA LYS A 62 6.92 15.93 18.30
C LYS A 62 6.08 15.82 17.03
N GLY A 63 5.34 16.86 16.70
CA GLY A 63 4.52 16.93 15.48
C GLY A 63 5.32 16.68 14.21
N VAL A 64 4.63 16.47 13.12
CA VAL A 64 5.19 16.27 11.76
C VAL A 64 5.44 17.66 11.15
N CYS A 65 6.58 17.85 10.49
CA CYS A 65 6.81 19.09 9.76
C CYS A 65 6.15 19.06 8.37
N THR A 66 5.76 20.23 7.88
CA THR A 66 5.11 20.43 6.58
C THR A 66 5.89 19.77 5.44
N ARG A 67 7.23 19.91 5.43
CA ARG A 67 8.09 19.31 4.43
C ARG A 67 7.97 17.78 4.38
N THR A 68 7.83 17.14 5.53
CA THR A 68 7.64 15.67 5.60
C THR A 68 6.35 15.25 4.91
N VAL A 69 5.25 15.93 5.17
CA VAL A 69 3.95 15.62 4.54
C VAL A 69 3.98 15.91 3.04
N GLN A 70 4.64 16.98 2.61
CA GLN A 70 4.85 17.24 1.18
C GLN A 70 5.61 16.11 0.50
N MET A 71 6.67 15.61 1.11
CA MET A 71 7.43 14.47 0.60
C MET A 71 6.60 13.18 0.60
N ASP A 72 5.79 12.97 1.61
CA ASP A 72 4.88 11.82 1.69
C ASP A 72 3.86 11.86 0.54
N ILE A 73 3.25 13.01 0.26
CA ILE A 73 2.34 13.20 -0.87
C ILE A 73 3.03 12.91 -2.21
N GLN A 74 4.28 13.39 -2.39
CA GLN A 74 5.04 13.09 -3.60
C GLN A 74 5.37 11.59 -3.71
N MET A 75 5.68 10.94 -2.59
CA MET A 75 5.94 9.50 -2.55
C MET A 75 4.68 8.71 -2.90
N MET A 76 3.51 9.13 -2.38
CA MET A 76 2.22 8.50 -2.70
C MET A 76 1.84 8.67 -4.18
N ARG A 77 2.17 9.81 -4.80
CA ARG A 77 1.95 10.07 -6.25
C ARG A 77 2.87 9.23 -7.13
N SER A 78 4.02 8.82 -6.62
CA SER A 78 5.00 8.06 -7.39
C SER A 78 4.66 6.57 -7.43
N ASP A 79 5.26 5.87 -8.40
CA ASP A 79 5.17 4.40 -8.51
C ASP A 79 6.10 3.65 -7.54
N LYS A 80 6.93 4.36 -6.80
CA LYS A 80 7.95 3.77 -5.92
C LYS A 80 7.39 2.86 -4.85
N LEU A 81 6.23 3.20 -4.32
CA LEU A 81 5.48 2.40 -3.36
C LEU A 81 4.32 1.62 -4.01
N GLY A 82 4.14 1.78 -5.32
CA GLY A 82 3.07 1.16 -6.08
C GLY A 82 1.70 1.82 -5.91
N TYR A 83 1.63 2.97 -5.22
CA TYR A 83 0.35 3.65 -5.00
C TYR A 83 -0.15 4.40 -6.23
N ASN A 84 0.74 5.11 -6.94
CA ASN A 84 0.35 5.98 -8.06
C ASN A 84 -0.88 6.86 -7.75
N ALA A 85 -0.93 7.37 -6.51
CA ALA A 85 -2.11 8.03 -5.98
C ALA A 85 -2.45 9.28 -6.80
N PRO A 86 -3.69 9.40 -7.33
CA PRO A 86 -4.12 10.52 -8.15
C PRO A 86 -4.47 11.74 -7.29
N ILE A 87 -3.48 12.22 -6.50
CA ILE A 87 -3.64 13.37 -5.62
C ILE A 87 -3.51 14.65 -6.46
N GLU A 88 -4.53 15.47 -6.48
CA GLU A 88 -4.52 16.78 -7.12
C GLU A 88 -4.69 17.93 -6.11
N VAL A 89 -4.24 19.11 -6.51
CA VAL A 89 -4.48 20.36 -5.78
C VAL A 89 -5.51 21.17 -6.56
N TYR A 90 -6.59 21.55 -5.90
CA TYR A 90 -7.61 22.42 -6.45
C TYR A 90 -7.74 23.71 -5.64
N ASP A 91 -8.29 24.74 -6.25
CA ASP A 91 -8.36 26.09 -5.64
C ASP A 91 -7.00 26.57 -5.06
N ARG A 92 -5.89 26.07 -5.60
CA ARG A 92 -4.48 26.37 -5.25
C ARG A 92 -4.00 25.89 -3.88
N ILE A 93 -4.88 25.50 -2.98
CA ILE A 93 -4.55 25.19 -1.59
C ILE A 93 -5.12 23.88 -1.05
N TYR A 94 -6.13 23.31 -1.71
CA TYR A 94 -6.81 22.11 -1.23
C TYR A 94 -6.36 20.87 -1.96
N TYR A 95 -6.24 19.78 -1.22
CA TYR A 95 -5.84 18.46 -1.71
C TYR A 95 -7.05 17.53 -1.76
N ARG A 96 -7.12 16.70 -2.79
CA ARG A 96 -8.09 15.61 -2.92
C ARG A 96 -7.58 14.53 -3.85
N TYR A 97 -8.24 13.39 -3.88
CA TYR A 97 -8.09 12.43 -4.98
C TYR A 97 -8.89 12.90 -6.19
N ALA A 98 -8.27 12.85 -7.39
CA ALA A 98 -8.97 13.10 -8.66
C ALA A 98 -9.99 11.98 -8.93
N ASP A 99 -9.64 10.74 -8.58
CA ASP A 99 -10.54 9.60 -8.57
C ASP A 99 -11.21 9.46 -7.20
N PRO A 100 -12.54 9.59 -7.14
CA PRO A 100 -13.29 9.50 -5.91
C PRO A 100 -13.25 8.15 -5.20
N ASP A 101 -13.07 7.09 -5.93
CA ASP A 101 -13.11 5.73 -5.41
C ASP A 101 -11.71 5.19 -5.08
N TYR A 102 -10.68 6.01 -5.31
CA TYR A 102 -9.30 5.64 -5.02
C TYR A 102 -9.02 5.57 -3.52
N SER A 103 -8.28 4.54 -3.11
CA SER A 103 -7.65 4.42 -1.79
C SER A 103 -6.35 3.63 -1.90
N ILE A 104 -5.36 3.96 -1.07
CA ILE A 104 -4.13 3.17 -0.98
C ILE A 104 -4.34 1.83 -0.25
N THR A 105 -5.38 1.73 0.55
CA THR A 105 -5.71 0.53 1.35
C THR A 105 -6.74 -0.37 0.67
N GLU A 106 -7.53 0.21 -0.21
CA GLU A 106 -8.54 -0.47 -1.01
C GLU A 106 -8.15 -0.35 -2.48
N MET A 107 -7.10 -1.06 -2.88
CA MET A 107 -6.86 -1.22 -4.32
C MET A 107 -8.00 -2.07 -4.87
N PRO A 108 -8.89 -1.51 -5.69
CA PRO A 108 -9.90 -2.32 -6.34
C PRO A 108 -9.17 -3.30 -7.25
N LEU A 109 -9.19 -4.56 -6.89
CA LEU A 109 -8.73 -5.62 -7.77
C LEU A 109 -9.64 -5.61 -8.99
N SER A 110 -9.05 -5.45 -10.17
CA SER A 110 -9.80 -5.59 -11.40
C SER A 110 -10.38 -7.01 -11.49
N MET A 111 -11.45 -7.19 -12.26
CA MET A 111 -12.01 -8.54 -12.50
C MET A 111 -10.96 -9.48 -13.10
N GLU A 112 -9.97 -8.95 -13.83
CA GLU A 112 -8.85 -9.73 -14.38
C GLU A 112 -7.87 -10.13 -13.30
N ASP A 113 -7.53 -9.24 -12.37
CA ASP A 113 -6.70 -9.53 -11.21
C ASP A 113 -7.34 -10.61 -10.32
N CYS A 114 -8.64 -10.52 -10.09
CA CYS A 114 -9.39 -11.53 -9.34
C CYS A 114 -9.32 -12.91 -10.02
N LYS A 115 -9.47 -12.99 -11.35
CA LYS A 115 -9.33 -14.22 -12.12
C LYS A 115 -7.91 -14.77 -12.04
N LEU A 116 -6.89 -13.90 -12.14
CA LEU A 116 -5.50 -14.29 -12.07
C LEU A 116 -5.16 -14.84 -10.67
N ILE A 117 -5.63 -14.18 -9.61
CA ILE A 117 -5.44 -14.63 -8.24
C ILE A 117 -6.14 -15.98 -8.00
N LYS A 118 -7.38 -16.16 -8.46
CA LYS A 118 -8.08 -17.46 -8.39
C LYS A 118 -7.30 -18.56 -9.09
N LYS A 119 -6.82 -18.29 -10.30
CA LYS A 119 -6.00 -19.25 -11.05
C LYS A 119 -4.69 -19.59 -10.33
N ALA A 120 -4.05 -18.61 -9.70
CA ALA A 120 -2.84 -18.83 -8.89
C ALA A 120 -3.14 -19.70 -7.65
N ILE A 121 -4.27 -19.47 -6.98
CA ILE A 121 -4.73 -20.30 -5.84
C ILE A 121 -4.93 -21.75 -6.30
N ASP A 122 -5.65 -21.98 -7.40
CA ASP A 122 -5.90 -23.32 -7.95
C ASP A 122 -4.60 -24.05 -8.30
N LEU A 123 -3.63 -23.33 -8.89
CA LEU A 123 -2.31 -23.89 -9.19
C LEU A 123 -1.54 -24.27 -7.91
N LEU A 124 -1.59 -23.45 -6.87
CA LEU A 124 -0.96 -23.74 -5.59
C LEU A 124 -1.61 -24.94 -4.89
N GLU A 125 -2.93 -25.09 -4.95
CA GLU A 125 -3.64 -26.26 -4.42
C GLU A 125 -3.23 -27.55 -5.13
N ASN A 126 -3.02 -27.51 -6.42
CA ASN A 126 -2.61 -28.66 -7.22
C ASN A 126 -1.13 -29.01 -7.04
N CYS A 127 -0.26 -28.04 -6.80
CA CYS A 127 1.16 -28.27 -6.49
C CYS A 127 1.36 -28.89 -5.10
N GLY A 128 0.48 -28.63 -4.15
CA GLY A 128 0.59 -29.10 -2.76
C GLY A 128 0.32 -30.61 -2.56
N LYS A 129 -0.03 -31.33 -3.62
CA LYS A 129 -0.35 -32.77 -3.53
C LYS A 129 0.89 -33.67 -3.37
N ASN A 130 2.07 -33.15 -3.56
CA ASN A 130 3.29 -33.99 -3.61
C ASN A 130 4.32 -33.74 -2.52
N ASP A 131 4.22 -32.78 -1.62
CA ASP A 131 5.25 -32.63 -0.59
C ASP A 131 4.85 -31.80 0.63
N ASN A 132 5.35 -32.25 1.77
CA ASN A 132 5.56 -31.56 3.05
C ASN A 132 4.33 -30.88 3.69
N ARG A 133 3.83 -31.50 4.78
CA ARG A 133 2.70 -31.01 5.59
C ARG A 133 2.80 -29.54 6.02
N GLU A 134 4.02 -29.03 6.21
CA GLU A 134 4.26 -27.64 6.62
C GLU A 134 3.97 -26.66 5.47
N THR A 135 4.44 -26.98 4.28
CA THR A 135 4.20 -26.17 3.07
C THR A 135 2.71 -26.11 2.74
N ILE A 136 2.00 -27.22 2.88
CA ILE A 136 0.55 -27.29 2.66
C ILE A 136 -0.19 -26.37 3.65
N LYS A 137 0.20 -26.37 4.94
CA LYS A 137 -0.41 -25.48 5.95
C LYS A 137 -0.19 -24.02 5.65
N VAL A 138 0.99 -23.63 5.18
CA VAL A 138 1.28 -22.24 4.79
C VAL A 138 0.46 -21.83 3.57
N LEU A 139 0.39 -22.69 2.56
CA LEU A 139 -0.40 -22.44 1.34
C LEU A 139 -1.89 -22.32 1.64
N LEU A 140 -2.43 -23.16 2.51
CA LEU A 140 -3.84 -23.04 2.96
C LEU A 140 -4.11 -21.73 3.67
N LYS A 141 -3.20 -21.26 4.54
CA LYS A 141 -3.35 -19.94 5.20
C LYS A 141 -3.32 -18.78 4.21
N VAL A 142 -2.44 -18.84 3.21
CA VAL A 142 -2.37 -17.82 2.14
C VAL A 142 -3.65 -17.85 1.31
N LYS A 143 -4.12 -19.03 0.93
CA LYS A 143 -5.40 -19.21 0.25
C LYS A 143 -6.56 -18.57 1.03
N ASP A 144 -6.71 -18.93 2.31
CA ASP A 144 -7.81 -18.43 3.13
C ASP A 144 -7.80 -16.89 3.24
N ARG A 145 -6.61 -16.30 3.38
CA ARG A 145 -6.45 -14.84 3.38
C ARG A 145 -6.82 -14.20 2.04
N LEU A 146 -6.33 -14.76 0.92
CA LEU A 146 -6.67 -14.25 -0.40
C LEU A 146 -8.16 -14.42 -0.71
N SER A 147 -8.76 -15.54 -0.32
CA SER A 147 -10.20 -15.78 -0.49
C SER A 147 -11.04 -14.80 0.33
N SER A 148 -10.61 -14.44 1.54
CA SER A 148 -11.32 -13.43 2.35
C SER A 148 -11.27 -12.05 1.68
N ILE A 149 -10.15 -11.66 1.08
CA ILE A 149 -10.01 -10.38 0.35
C ILE A 149 -10.92 -10.38 -0.88
N LEU A 150 -10.98 -11.48 -1.63
CA LEU A 150 -11.79 -11.61 -2.84
C LEU A 150 -13.30 -11.67 -2.57
N ASN A 151 -13.72 -12.09 -1.38
CA ASN A 151 -15.14 -12.12 -1.00
C ASN A 151 -15.66 -10.77 -0.50
N PHE A 152 -14.77 -9.78 -0.28
CA PHE A 152 -15.12 -8.40 0.03
C PHE A 152 -15.30 -7.53 -1.23
N VAL A 153 -15.06 -8.05 -2.41
CA VAL A 153 -15.27 -7.42 -3.73
C VAL A 153 -16.46 -8.11 -4.40
#